data_906fa99b78d05f0f2b74f236b2787270
#
_entry.id   906fa99b78d05f0f2b74f236b2787270
#
_cell.length_a   1.000
_cell.length_b   1.000
_cell.length_c   1.000
_cell.angle_alpha   90.00
_cell.angle_beta   90.00
_cell.angle_gamma   90.00
#
_symmetry.space_group_name_H-M   'P 1'
#
loop_
_entity.id
_entity.type
_entity.pdbx_description
1 polymer ?
#
loop_
_entity_poly.entity_id
_entity_poly.type
_entity_poly.pdbx_seq_one_letter_code
_entity_poly.pdbx_strand_id
1 'polypeptide(L)'
;MAMYLIGDVQGCDTALERLTQAIDFSPSRDTLYLLGDLVNRGPESAAVLRRLMGYGSAARCLLGNHDLHLLAVSYGVRKPGKRDTLAPLLEADDAPGLLYWLRHQKLAIYEKVGDSGILMVHAGVLPAWTAIKTVALAQEVEAALQAPDAHLFFQQMYGNGPDAWSDTLTGADRLRVIVNALTRLRYCTPEGVMEFKHSGGLEATPAGYVPWFDAPARQTTGEIVAFGHWSTL
;
A
#
# COMPACT_ATOMS: atom_id res chain seq x y z
N MET A 1 -7.91 -24.31 -4.94
CA MET A 1 -7.93 -22.82 -4.80
C MET A 1 -6.77 -22.45 -3.91
N ALA A 2 -5.80 -21.70 -4.43
CA ALA A 2 -4.66 -21.22 -3.66
C ALA A 2 -4.77 -19.70 -3.48
N MET A 3 -4.22 -19.19 -2.36
CA MET A 3 -4.04 -17.78 -2.08
C MET A 3 -2.54 -17.52 -2.12
N TYR A 4 -2.12 -16.57 -2.94
CA TYR A 4 -0.73 -16.13 -3.04
C TYR A 4 -0.63 -14.66 -2.63
N LEU A 5 0.33 -14.35 -1.77
CA LEU A 5 0.62 -12.99 -1.35
C LEU A 5 1.96 -12.58 -1.97
N ILE A 6 1.98 -11.49 -2.70
CA ILE A 6 3.15 -10.96 -3.41
C ILE A 6 3.41 -9.55 -2.90
N GLY A 7 4.64 -9.29 -2.49
CA GLY A 7 5.08 -7.96 -2.07
C GLY A 7 5.19 -6.98 -3.24
N ASP A 8 6.09 -6.02 -3.09
CA ASP A 8 6.33 -4.94 -4.04
C ASP A 8 6.69 -5.47 -5.43
N VAL A 9 5.88 -5.16 -6.44
CA VAL A 9 6.13 -5.52 -7.85
C VAL A 9 6.98 -4.46 -8.55
N GLN A 10 6.75 -3.21 -8.23
CA GLN A 10 7.52 -2.05 -8.65
C GLN A 10 7.83 -2.04 -10.17
N GLY A 11 6.80 -2.23 -11.01
CA GLY A 11 6.95 -2.14 -12.47
C GLY A 11 7.78 -3.25 -13.11
N CYS A 12 7.90 -4.42 -12.46
CA CYS A 12 8.65 -5.59 -12.94
C CYS A 12 7.71 -6.66 -13.51
N ASP A 13 7.01 -6.38 -14.62
CA ASP A 13 6.01 -7.27 -15.22
C ASP A 13 6.60 -8.62 -15.66
N THR A 14 7.75 -8.60 -16.29
CA THR A 14 8.44 -9.84 -16.73
C THR A 14 8.74 -10.76 -15.56
N ALA A 15 9.10 -10.22 -14.38
CA ALA A 15 9.34 -11.00 -13.18
C ALA A 15 8.03 -11.55 -12.60
N LEU A 16 6.98 -10.73 -12.58
CA LEU A 16 5.64 -11.15 -12.15
C LEU A 16 5.10 -12.26 -13.04
N GLU A 17 5.27 -12.17 -14.36
CA GLU A 17 4.88 -13.21 -15.30
C GLU A 17 5.58 -14.54 -15.02
N ARG A 18 6.90 -14.50 -14.87
CA ARG A 18 7.68 -15.71 -14.52
C ARG A 18 7.23 -16.32 -13.21
N LEU A 19 6.94 -15.51 -12.20
CA LEU A 19 6.43 -15.98 -10.91
C LEU A 19 5.08 -16.67 -11.09
N THR A 20 4.13 -16.04 -11.80
CA THR A 20 2.79 -16.63 -12.00
C THR A 20 2.85 -17.91 -12.82
N GLN A 21 3.78 -18.05 -13.78
CA GLN A 21 4.05 -19.29 -14.49
C GLN A 21 4.65 -20.36 -13.56
N ALA A 22 5.63 -19.98 -12.73
CA ALA A 22 6.32 -20.93 -11.83
C ALA A 22 5.39 -21.53 -10.77
N ILE A 23 4.38 -20.79 -10.32
CA ILE A 23 3.38 -21.27 -9.35
C ILE A 23 2.14 -21.87 -10.01
N ASP A 24 2.13 -22.02 -11.34
CA ASP A 24 0.96 -22.49 -12.13
C ASP A 24 -0.32 -21.73 -11.76
N PHE A 25 -0.23 -20.40 -11.66
CA PHE A 25 -1.38 -19.56 -11.31
C PHE A 25 -2.47 -19.62 -12.38
N SER A 26 -3.70 -19.83 -11.94
CA SER A 26 -4.88 -19.79 -12.79
C SER A 26 -5.93 -18.83 -12.22
N PRO A 27 -6.30 -17.75 -12.93
CA PRO A 27 -7.30 -16.77 -12.47
C PRO A 27 -8.68 -17.39 -12.19
N SER A 28 -9.00 -18.54 -12.79
CA SER A 28 -10.26 -19.27 -12.56
C SER A 28 -10.24 -20.11 -11.27
N ARG A 29 -9.06 -20.37 -10.70
CA ARG A 29 -8.86 -21.27 -9.58
C ARG A 29 -8.28 -20.56 -8.35
N ASP A 30 -7.39 -19.59 -8.54
CA ASP A 30 -6.54 -19.04 -7.51
C ASP A 30 -6.74 -17.52 -7.36
N THR A 31 -6.24 -16.96 -6.26
CA THR A 31 -6.27 -15.52 -6.01
C THR A 31 -4.86 -15.01 -5.67
N LEU A 32 -4.45 -13.92 -6.34
CA LEU A 32 -3.26 -13.16 -6.01
C LEU A 32 -3.65 -11.95 -5.14
N TYR A 33 -2.91 -11.74 -4.06
CA TYR A 33 -2.95 -10.51 -3.26
C TYR A 33 -1.64 -9.78 -3.45
N LEU A 34 -1.69 -8.61 -4.08
CA LEU A 34 -0.53 -7.74 -4.30
C LEU A 34 -0.50 -6.73 -3.15
N LEU A 35 0.60 -6.72 -2.37
CA LEU A 35 0.69 -5.95 -1.14
C LEU A 35 1.12 -4.48 -1.38
N GLY A 36 0.83 -3.94 -2.57
CA GLY A 36 1.11 -2.55 -2.95
C GLY A 36 2.43 -2.37 -3.68
N ASP A 37 2.73 -1.11 -4.00
CA ASP A 37 3.87 -0.71 -4.85
C ASP A 37 3.91 -1.52 -6.16
N LEU A 38 2.81 -1.42 -6.90
CA LEU A 38 2.65 -2.11 -8.19
C LEU A 38 3.53 -1.49 -9.28
N VAL A 39 3.74 -0.17 -9.20
CA VAL A 39 4.38 0.66 -10.23
C VAL A 39 5.67 1.31 -9.74
N ASN A 40 6.35 1.99 -10.68
CA ASN A 40 7.59 2.74 -10.47
C ASN A 40 8.83 1.83 -10.35
N ARG A 41 10.02 2.41 -10.31
CA ARG A 41 11.34 1.74 -10.21
C ARG A 41 11.70 0.87 -11.41
N GLY A 42 10.97 -0.21 -11.66
CA GLY A 42 11.10 -1.04 -12.85
C GLY A 42 10.52 -0.36 -14.10
N PRO A 43 10.85 -0.86 -15.28
CA PRO A 43 10.51 -0.20 -16.55
C PRO A 43 9.10 -0.51 -17.08
N GLU A 44 8.37 -1.44 -16.48
CA GLU A 44 7.19 -2.07 -17.09
C GLU A 44 5.89 -1.76 -16.33
N SER A 45 5.79 -0.58 -15.68
CA SER A 45 4.64 -0.24 -14.80
C SER A 45 3.28 -0.37 -15.50
N ALA A 46 3.17 0.05 -16.78
CA ALA A 46 1.93 -0.08 -17.54
C ALA A 46 1.58 -1.56 -17.81
N ALA A 47 2.57 -2.40 -18.11
CA ALA A 47 2.36 -3.82 -18.33
C ALA A 47 1.87 -4.54 -17.06
N VAL A 48 2.44 -4.21 -15.88
CA VAL A 48 1.96 -4.71 -14.59
C VAL A 48 0.48 -4.39 -14.40
N LEU A 49 0.07 -3.13 -14.58
CA LEU A 49 -1.34 -2.75 -14.39
C LEU A 49 -2.26 -3.47 -15.38
N ARG A 50 -1.88 -3.57 -16.66
CA ARG A 50 -2.67 -4.30 -17.69
C ARG A 50 -2.83 -5.77 -17.33
N ARG A 51 -1.77 -6.42 -16.86
CA ARG A 51 -1.81 -7.83 -16.43
C ARG A 51 -2.76 -8.02 -15.26
N LEU A 52 -2.63 -7.19 -14.22
CA LEU A 52 -3.48 -7.28 -13.02
C LEU A 52 -4.94 -6.97 -13.34
N MET A 53 -5.21 -5.98 -14.19
CA MET A 53 -6.55 -5.72 -14.72
C MET A 53 -7.09 -6.93 -15.48
N GLY A 54 -6.28 -7.59 -16.29
CA GLY A 54 -6.64 -8.78 -17.06
C GLY A 54 -7.00 -9.98 -16.17
N TYR A 55 -6.45 -10.07 -14.96
CA TYR A 55 -6.83 -11.12 -14.01
C TYR A 55 -8.19 -10.86 -13.30
N GLY A 56 -8.73 -9.66 -13.44
CA GLY A 56 -10.03 -9.29 -12.87
C GLY A 56 -10.08 -9.51 -11.37
N SER A 57 -11.13 -10.19 -10.87
CA SER A 57 -11.31 -10.46 -9.44
C SER A 57 -10.29 -11.43 -8.83
N ALA A 58 -9.51 -12.13 -9.65
CA ALA A 58 -8.44 -13.00 -9.19
C ALA A 58 -7.19 -12.24 -8.75
N ALA A 59 -7.05 -10.96 -9.10
CA ALA A 59 -6.01 -10.07 -8.59
C ALA A 59 -6.65 -9.06 -7.63
N ARG A 60 -6.26 -9.11 -6.36
CA ARG A 60 -6.67 -8.17 -5.32
C ARG A 60 -5.48 -7.34 -4.90
N CYS A 61 -5.50 -6.05 -5.23
CA CYS A 61 -4.34 -5.19 -5.12
C CYS A 61 -4.51 -4.19 -3.98
N LEU A 62 -3.43 -3.96 -3.24
CA LEU A 62 -3.28 -2.84 -2.35
C LEU A 62 -2.57 -1.69 -3.07
N LEU A 63 -2.75 -0.49 -2.56
CA LEU A 63 -1.99 0.69 -2.93
C LEU A 63 -0.80 0.86 -1.98
N GLY A 64 0.39 0.97 -2.56
CA GLY A 64 1.59 1.40 -1.86
C GLY A 64 1.87 2.89 -2.04
N ASN A 65 2.95 3.35 -1.44
CA ASN A 65 3.35 4.76 -1.55
C ASN A 65 3.76 5.16 -2.97
N HIS A 66 4.30 4.23 -3.78
CA HIS A 66 4.62 4.49 -5.18
C HIS A 66 3.38 4.60 -6.05
N ASP A 67 2.33 3.84 -5.77
CA ASP A 67 1.06 3.91 -6.48
C ASP A 67 0.35 5.24 -6.19
N LEU A 68 0.30 5.66 -4.92
CA LEU A 68 -0.23 6.96 -4.53
C LEU A 68 0.59 8.12 -5.13
N HIS A 69 1.91 7.95 -5.24
CA HIS A 69 2.76 8.94 -5.88
C HIS A 69 2.46 9.06 -7.38
N LEU A 70 2.31 7.95 -8.11
CA LEU A 70 1.88 7.98 -9.52
C LEU A 70 0.56 8.74 -9.68
N LEU A 71 -0.44 8.45 -8.84
CA LEU A 71 -1.72 9.16 -8.89
C LEU A 71 -1.55 10.67 -8.63
N ALA A 72 -0.75 11.07 -7.63
CA ALA A 72 -0.48 12.49 -7.37
C ALA A 72 0.24 13.18 -8.53
N VAL A 73 1.13 12.48 -9.22
CA VAL A 73 1.81 12.99 -10.44
C VAL A 73 0.79 13.15 -11.57
N SER A 74 -0.09 12.19 -11.80
CA SER A 74 -1.12 12.25 -12.84
C SER A 74 -2.12 13.38 -12.65
N TYR A 75 -2.37 13.78 -11.40
CA TYR A 75 -3.17 14.96 -11.06
C TYR A 75 -2.39 16.28 -11.11
N GLY A 76 -1.10 16.27 -11.49
CA GLY A 76 -0.25 17.46 -11.53
C GLY A 76 0.12 18.03 -10.16
N VAL A 77 -0.18 17.34 -9.08
CA VAL A 77 0.12 17.78 -7.69
C VAL A 77 1.62 17.60 -7.37
N ARG A 78 2.27 16.64 -7.99
CA ARG A 78 3.71 16.39 -7.85
C ARG A 78 4.38 16.28 -9.22
N LYS A 79 5.66 16.60 -9.25
CA LYS A 79 6.52 16.30 -10.40
C LYS A 79 7.19 14.94 -10.17
N PRO A 80 7.43 14.16 -11.24
CA PRO A 80 8.22 12.94 -11.12
C PRO A 80 9.60 13.22 -10.53
N GLY A 81 10.05 12.35 -9.65
CA GLY A 81 11.41 12.40 -9.10
C GLY A 81 12.44 11.91 -10.10
N LYS A 82 13.73 12.20 -9.86
CA LYS A 82 14.83 11.80 -10.76
C LYS A 82 14.96 10.28 -10.98
N ARG A 83 14.47 9.47 -10.06
CA ARG A 83 14.53 8.01 -10.11
C ARG A 83 13.19 7.36 -10.46
N ASP A 84 12.17 8.17 -10.79
CA ASP A 84 10.87 7.63 -11.18
C ASP A 84 10.90 7.17 -12.63
N THR A 85 10.22 6.06 -12.89
CA THR A 85 10.08 5.42 -14.20
C THR A 85 8.63 5.49 -14.69
N LEU A 86 7.91 6.56 -14.33
CA LEU A 86 6.47 6.70 -14.53
C LEU A 86 6.09 7.23 -15.92
N ALA A 87 7.02 7.88 -16.63
CA ALA A 87 6.73 8.54 -17.90
C ALA A 87 6.10 7.59 -18.95
N PRO A 88 6.61 6.37 -19.19
CA PRO A 88 6.00 5.48 -20.19
C PRO A 88 4.56 5.07 -19.87
N LEU A 89 4.19 5.02 -18.58
CA LEU A 89 2.80 4.74 -18.17
C LEU A 89 1.92 5.97 -18.38
N LEU A 90 2.41 7.16 -18.02
CA LEU A 90 1.65 8.42 -18.12
C LEU A 90 1.43 8.84 -19.58
N GLU A 91 2.32 8.43 -20.50
CA GLU A 91 2.27 8.71 -21.94
C GLU A 91 1.54 7.62 -22.74
N ALA A 92 1.12 6.51 -22.09
CA ALA A 92 0.43 5.43 -22.76
C ALA A 92 -1.00 5.84 -23.17
N ASP A 93 -1.46 5.39 -24.34
CA ASP A 93 -2.81 5.70 -24.87
C ASP A 93 -3.93 5.29 -23.90
N ASP A 94 -3.73 4.21 -23.16
CA ASP A 94 -4.68 3.68 -22.18
C ASP A 94 -4.43 4.18 -20.74
N ALA A 95 -3.50 5.12 -20.53
CA ALA A 95 -3.18 5.67 -19.20
C ALA A 95 -4.42 6.10 -18.40
N PRO A 96 -5.42 6.78 -18.98
CA PRO A 96 -6.63 7.15 -18.23
C PRO A 96 -7.35 5.95 -17.60
N GLY A 97 -7.45 4.83 -18.34
CA GLY A 97 -8.06 3.59 -17.86
C GLY A 97 -7.24 2.92 -16.75
N LEU A 98 -5.90 2.87 -16.93
CA LEU A 98 -4.98 2.31 -15.93
C LEU A 98 -5.01 3.10 -14.63
N LEU A 99 -4.97 4.43 -14.70
CA LEU A 99 -5.03 5.32 -13.54
C LEU A 99 -6.41 5.25 -12.84
N TYR A 100 -7.48 5.18 -13.62
CA TYR A 100 -8.83 4.98 -13.08
C TYR A 100 -8.92 3.67 -12.30
N TRP A 101 -8.45 2.56 -12.87
CA TRP A 101 -8.41 1.27 -12.20
C TRP A 101 -7.55 1.32 -10.93
N LEU A 102 -6.34 1.88 -11.01
CA LEU A 102 -5.41 1.96 -9.88
C LEU A 102 -6.01 2.69 -8.69
N ARG A 103 -6.64 3.85 -8.91
CA ARG A 103 -7.24 4.63 -7.80
C ARG A 103 -8.42 3.96 -7.11
N HIS A 104 -8.94 2.85 -7.66
CA HIS A 104 -10.01 2.05 -7.07
C HIS A 104 -9.50 0.83 -6.32
N GLN A 105 -8.17 0.66 -6.22
CA GLN A 105 -7.60 -0.42 -5.43
C GLN A 105 -7.67 -0.10 -3.93
N LYS A 106 -7.39 -1.09 -3.09
CA LYS A 106 -7.57 -1.03 -1.64
C LYS A 106 -6.31 -0.50 -0.94
N LEU A 107 -6.44 0.00 0.30
CA LEU A 107 -5.31 0.27 1.19
C LEU A 107 -5.16 -0.79 2.29
N ALA A 108 -6.23 -1.49 2.61
CA ALA A 108 -6.18 -2.65 3.49
C ALA A 108 -7.22 -3.68 3.06
N ILE A 109 -6.88 -4.95 3.21
CA ILE A 109 -7.78 -6.09 2.98
C ILE A 109 -7.71 -6.98 4.20
N TYR A 110 -8.86 -7.49 4.65
CA TYR A 110 -8.95 -8.50 5.71
C TYR A 110 -9.73 -9.70 5.20
N GLU A 111 -9.11 -10.87 5.29
CA GLU A 111 -9.70 -12.15 4.88
C GLU A 111 -9.70 -13.14 6.03
N LYS A 112 -10.74 -13.97 6.09
CA LYS A 112 -10.75 -15.13 6.98
C LYS A 112 -10.38 -16.39 6.21
N VAL A 113 -9.38 -17.10 6.71
CA VAL A 113 -8.93 -18.38 6.14
C VAL A 113 -8.98 -19.44 7.26
N GLY A 114 -10.01 -20.27 7.25
CA GLY A 114 -10.32 -21.15 8.39
C GLY A 114 -10.62 -20.31 9.64
N ASP A 115 -9.92 -20.60 10.74
CA ASP A 115 -10.07 -19.89 12.02
C ASP A 115 -9.16 -18.67 12.14
N SER A 116 -8.28 -18.41 11.15
CA SER A 116 -7.31 -17.32 11.19
C SER A 116 -7.79 -16.13 10.38
N GLY A 117 -7.58 -14.91 10.92
CA GLY A 117 -7.72 -13.67 10.19
C GLY A 117 -6.39 -13.26 9.56
N ILE A 118 -6.41 -12.82 8.32
CA ILE A 118 -5.25 -12.29 7.60
C ILE A 118 -5.55 -10.83 7.24
N LEU A 119 -4.85 -9.90 7.89
CA LEU A 119 -4.86 -8.49 7.54
C LEU A 119 -3.71 -8.21 6.56
N MET A 120 -4.02 -7.62 5.44
CA MET A 120 -3.05 -7.23 4.41
C MET A 120 -2.99 -5.72 4.32
N VAL A 121 -1.80 -5.15 4.43
CA VAL A 121 -1.51 -3.72 4.28
C VAL A 121 -0.22 -3.56 3.48
N HIS A 122 0.06 -2.37 2.93
CA HIS A 122 1.32 -2.20 2.23
C HIS A 122 2.51 -2.07 3.19
N ALA A 123 2.44 -1.21 4.23
CA ALA A 123 3.57 -0.97 5.12
C ALA A 123 3.33 -1.43 6.55
N GLY A 124 2.42 -0.81 7.30
CA GLY A 124 2.26 -1.18 8.70
C GLY A 124 0.90 -0.80 9.28
N VAL A 125 0.72 -1.16 10.55
CA VAL A 125 -0.50 -0.91 11.31
C VAL A 125 -0.12 -0.28 12.64
N LEU A 126 -0.76 0.83 13.01
CA LEU A 126 -0.51 1.45 14.31
C LEU A 126 -0.98 0.56 15.46
N PRO A 127 -0.27 0.55 16.61
CA PRO A 127 -0.58 -0.33 17.72
C PRO A 127 -2.03 -0.23 18.22
N ALA A 128 -2.62 0.96 18.19
CA ALA A 128 -4.00 1.22 18.64
C ALA A 128 -5.09 0.72 17.69
N TRP A 129 -4.73 0.14 16.53
CA TRP A 129 -5.71 -0.28 15.53
C TRP A 129 -5.91 -1.79 15.52
N THR A 130 -7.15 -2.23 15.65
CA THR A 130 -7.55 -3.61 15.35
C THR A 130 -7.58 -3.82 13.83
N ALA A 131 -7.63 -5.07 13.36
CA ALA A 131 -7.77 -5.38 11.95
C ALA A 131 -9.03 -4.73 11.33
N ILE A 132 -10.16 -4.81 12.02
CA ILE A 132 -11.43 -4.21 11.56
C ILE A 132 -11.33 -2.69 11.50
N LYS A 133 -10.75 -2.04 12.53
CA LYS A 133 -10.52 -0.59 12.54
C LYS A 133 -9.60 -0.18 11.38
N THR A 134 -8.54 -0.95 11.12
CA THR A 134 -7.61 -0.70 10.02
C THR A 134 -8.32 -0.66 8.67
N VAL A 135 -9.17 -1.65 8.39
CA VAL A 135 -9.96 -1.68 7.15
C VAL A 135 -10.95 -0.51 7.07
N ALA A 136 -11.62 -0.19 8.17
CA ALA A 136 -12.55 0.96 8.19
C ALA A 136 -11.82 2.29 7.92
N LEU A 137 -10.64 2.49 8.50
CA LEU A 137 -9.82 3.68 8.25
C LEU A 137 -9.27 3.72 6.81
N ALA A 138 -8.87 2.58 6.27
CA ALA A 138 -8.47 2.46 4.86
C ALA A 138 -9.59 2.92 3.91
N GLN A 139 -10.83 2.55 4.19
CA GLN A 139 -12.00 2.95 3.40
C GLN A 139 -12.23 4.47 3.39
N GLU A 140 -11.87 5.20 4.45
CA GLU A 140 -11.94 6.67 4.45
C GLU A 140 -11.02 7.29 3.38
N VAL A 141 -9.80 6.77 3.25
CA VAL A 141 -8.85 7.20 2.22
C VAL A 141 -9.29 6.72 0.84
N GLU A 142 -9.75 5.48 0.71
CA GLU A 142 -10.28 4.94 -0.55
C GLU A 142 -11.44 5.79 -1.08
N ALA A 143 -12.34 6.24 -0.20
CA ALA A 143 -13.42 7.16 -0.56
C ALA A 143 -12.90 8.51 -1.06
N ALA A 144 -11.88 9.08 -0.41
CA ALA A 144 -11.25 10.33 -0.84
C ALA A 144 -10.53 10.18 -2.20
N LEU A 145 -9.88 9.03 -2.44
CA LEU A 145 -9.25 8.72 -3.73
C LEU A 145 -10.28 8.64 -4.87
N GLN A 146 -11.47 8.12 -4.60
CA GLN A 146 -12.54 7.89 -5.58
C GLN A 146 -13.46 9.11 -5.77
N ALA A 147 -13.36 10.10 -4.90
CA ALA A 147 -14.17 11.31 -4.95
C ALA A 147 -13.90 12.14 -6.23
N PRO A 148 -14.88 12.92 -6.72
CA PRO A 148 -14.67 13.81 -7.87
C PRO A 148 -13.57 14.85 -7.64
N ASP A 149 -13.36 15.26 -6.40
CA ASP A 149 -12.38 16.23 -5.93
C ASP A 149 -11.11 15.60 -5.34
N ALA A 150 -10.77 14.36 -5.75
CA ALA A 150 -9.59 13.62 -5.27
C ALA A 150 -8.28 14.42 -5.35
N HIS A 151 -8.20 15.43 -6.25
CA HIS A 151 -7.03 16.31 -6.33
C HIS A 151 -6.76 17.05 -5.00
N LEU A 152 -7.79 17.39 -4.22
CA LEU A 152 -7.63 18.01 -2.89
C LEU A 152 -6.96 17.05 -1.91
N PHE A 153 -7.32 15.77 -1.95
CA PHE A 153 -6.64 14.75 -1.14
C PHE A 153 -5.16 14.66 -1.51
N PHE A 154 -4.81 14.56 -2.79
CA PHE A 154 -3.41 14.47 -3.22
C PHE A 154 -2.59 15.71 -2.83
N GLN A 155 -3.18 16.90 -2.84
CA GLN A 155 -2.51 18.12 -2.38
C GLN A 155 -2.13 18.07 -0.90
N GLN A 156 -2.91 17.36 -0.07
CA GLN A 156 -2.81 17.35 1.38
C GLN A 156 -2.23 16.06 1.96
N MET A 157 -2.10 14.98 1.18
CA MET A 157 -1.66 13.69 1.69
C MET A 157 -0.17 13.64 2.09
N TYR A 158 0.66 14.52 1.53
CA TYR A 158 2.09 14.54 1.81
C TYR A 158 2.41 15.23 3.14
N GLY A 159 3.44 14.74 3.80
CA GLY A 159 3.95 15.28 5.05
C GLY A 159 4.10 14.19 6.10
N ASN A 160 4.88 14.48 7.14
CA ASN A 160 5.15 13.55 8.23
C ASN A 160 4.33 13.86 9.50
N GLY A 161 3.58 14.94 9.50
CA GLY A 161 2.76 15.34 10.63
C GLY A 161 1.26 15.41 10.26
N PRO A 162 0.38 15.05 11.20
CA PRO A 162 0.68 14.47 12.52
C PRO A 162 1.37 13.10 12.40
N ASP A 163 2.21 12.78 13.38
CA ASP A 163 2.94 11.51 13.43
C ASP A 163 2.35 10.50 14.42
N ALA A 164 1.26 10.87 15.09
CA ALA A 164 0.54 10.02 16.02
C ALA A 164 -0.96 9.99 15.71
N TRP A 165 -1.60 8.86 15.99
CA TRP A 165 -3.04 8.70 15.87
C TRP A 165 -3.79 9.29 17.06
N SER A 166 -4.89 9.95 16.77
CA SER A 166 -5.96 10.24 17.73
C SER A 166 -7.31 10.05 17.05
N ASP A 167 -8.28 9.48 17.75
CA ASP A 167 -9.65 9.34 17.26
C ASP A 167 -10.35 10.71 17.03
N THR A 168 -9.78 11.78 17.58
CA THR A 168 -10.24 13.16 17.38
C THR A 168 -9.70 13.82 16.11
N LEU A 169 -8.76 13.19 15.39
CA LEU A 169 -8.27 13.71 14.13
C LEU A 169 -9.40 13.77 13.08
N THR A 170 -9.43 14.85 12.32
CA THR A 170 -10.41 15.09 11.26
C THR A 170 -9.75 15.58 9.98
N GLY A 171 -10.48 15.56 8.86
CA GLY A 171 -10.05 16.13 7.59
C GLY A 171 -8.72 15.59 7.08
N ALA A 172 -7.88 16.48 6.53
CA ALA A 172 -6.62 16.12 5.89
C ALA A 172 -5.61 15.44 6.84
N ASP A 173 -5.54 15.88 8.09
CA ASP A 173 -4.61 15.32 9.06
C ASP A 173 -4.97 13.87 9.40
N ARG A 174 -6.26 13.56 9.53
CA ARG A 174 -6.75 12.20 9.72
C ARG A 174 -6.36 11.29 8.55
N LEU A 175 -6.67 11.70 7.33
CA LEU A 175 -6.36 10.92 6.13
C LEU A 175 -4.84 10.74 5.95
N ARG A 176 -4.04 11.77 6.27
CA ARG A 176 -2.58 11.71 6.17
C ARG A 176 -1.97 10.72 7.16
N VAL A 177 -2.45 10.67 8.41
CA VAL A 177 -2.00 9.67 9.39
C VAL A 177 -2.33 8.28 8.92
N ILE A 178 -3.54 8.04 8.38
CA ILE A 178 -3.94 6.73 7.83
C ILE A 178 -3.02 6.33 6.67
N VAL A 179 -2.81 7.21 5.69
CA VAL A 179 -1.91 6.96 4.55
C VAL A 179 -0.49 6.65 5.04
N ASN A 180 0.05 7.46 5.95
CA ASN A 180 1.41 7.28 6.45
C ASN A 180 1.59 5.95 7.18
N ALA A 181 0.63 5.54 7.98
CA ALA A 181 0.66 4.25 8.65
C ALA A 181 0.59 3.10 7.65
N LEU A 182 -0.39 3.09 6.77
CA LEU A 182 -0.65 1.97 5.86
C LEU A 182 0.38 1.86 4.73
N THR A 183 1.08 2.97 4.36
CA THR A 183 1.96 2.97 3.18
C THR A 183 3.41 3.34 3.46
N ARG A 184 3.80 3.75 4.69
CA ARG A 184 5.15 4.24 4.96
C ARG A 184 5.75 3.78 6.30
N LEU A 185 4.94 3.27 7.21
CA LEU A 185 5.35 2.92 8.57
C LEU A 185 6.36 1.78 8.59
N ARG A 186 7.49 2.00 9.27
CA ARG A 186 8.48 0.97 9.63
C ARG A 186 8.65 0.90 11.14
N TYR A 187 8.93 2.04 11.75
CA TYR A 187 9.19 2.16 13.18
C TYR A 187 8.16 3.09 13.82
N CYS A 188 7.82 2.79 15.06
CA CYS A 188 7.04 3.68 15.92
C CYS A 188 7.54 3.58 17.36
N THR A 189 7.17 4.55 18.21
CA THR A 189 7.32 4.36 19.65
C THR A 189 6.35 3.29 20.14
N PRO A 190 6.53 2.73 21.35
CA PRO A 190 5.55 1.82 21.96
C PRO A 190 4.11 2.36 21.96
N GLU A 191 3.95 3.68 22.04
CA GLU A 191 2.66 4.39 22.04
C GLU A 191 2.12 4.65 20.63
N GLY A 192 2.92 4.39 19.57
CA GLY A 192 2.49 4.52 18.19
C GLY A 192 2.81 5.86 17.53
N VAL A 193 3.80 6.63 18.02
CA VAL A 193 4.34 7.79 17.29
C VAL A 193 5.23 7.29 16.16
N MET A 194 4.87 7.62 14.91
CA MET A 194 5.54 7.12 13.70
C MET A 194 6.89 7.81 13.46
N GLU A 195 7.84 7.05 12.93
CA GLU A 195 9.16 7.52 12.53
C GLU A 195 9.35 7.37 11.01
N PHE A 196 9.87 8.41 10.32
CA PHE A 196 9.99 8.44 8.86
C PHE A 196 11.38 8.81 8.33
N LYS A 197 12.36 9.05 9.20
CA LYS A 197 13.72 9.45 8.79
C LYS A 197 14.63 8.27 8.53
N HIS A 198 14.33 7.13 9.17
CA HIS A 198 15.13 5.91 9.06
C HIS A 198 14.47 4.92 8.10
N SER A 199 15.27 4.30 7.25
CA SER A 199 14.83 3.39 6.19
C SER A 199 15.66 2.09 6.12
N GLY A 200 16.49 1.82 7.14
CA GLY A 200 17.28 0.60 7.26
C GLY A 200 16.45 -0.61 7.70
N GLY A 201 17.13 -1.74 7.90
CA GLY A 201 16.58 -2.96 8.49
C GLY A 201 16.47 -2.88 10.02
N LEU A 202 16.23 -4.02 10.66
CA LEU A 202 16.03 -4.10 12.12
C LEU A 202 17.21 -3.55 12.92
N GLU A 203 18.42 -3.71 12.40
CA GLU A 203 19.67 -3.22 13.00
C GLU A 203 19.76 -1.68 13.02
N ALA A 204 18.98 -1.01 12.18
CA ALA A 204 18.91 0.46 12.11
C ALA A 204 17.77 1.06 12.95
N THR A 205 17.16 0.27 13.83
CA THR A 205 16.06 0.72 14.70
C THR A 205 16.52 1.91 15.56
N PRO A 206 15.89 3.09 15.45
CA PRO A 206 16.30 4.26 16.23
C PRO A 206 16.02 4.08 17.73
N ALA A 207 16.83 4.72 18.56
CA ALA A 207 16.64 4.69 20.01
C ALA A 207 15.24 5.22 20.40
N GLY A 208 14.53 4.47 21.23
CA GLY A 208 13.16 4.79 21.66
C GLY A 208 12.05 4.36 20.71
N TYR A 209 12.42 3.75 19.57
CA TYR A 209 11.46 3.18 18.62
C TYR A 209 11.58 1.65 18.56
N VAL A 210 10.56 1.03 18.03
CA VAL A 210 10.52 -0.41 17.72
C VAL A 210 9.98 -0.60 16.30
N PRO A 211 10.28 -1.71 15.62
CA PRO A 211 9.51 -2.11 14.46
C PRO A 211 8.03 -2.14 14.81
N TRP A 212 7.17 -1.63 13.93
CA TRP A 212 5.74 -1.47 14.26
C TRP A 212 5.09 -2.80 14.71
N PHE A 213 5.53 -3.94 14.16
CA PHE A 213 5.02 -5.26 14.49
C PHE A 213 5.51 -5.80 15.85
N ASP A 214 6.53 -5.18 16.46
CA ASP A 214 7.03 -5.48 17.80
C ASP A 214 6.46 -4.54 18.88
N ALA A 215 5.58 -3.61 18.50
CA ALA A 215 4.96 -2.70 19.45
C ALA A 215 4.15 -3.49 20.50
N PRO A 216 4.42 -3.31 21.82
CA PRO A 216 3.91 -4.20 22.88
C PRO A 216 2.40 -4.15 23.05
N ALA A 217 1.76 -3.02 22.70
CA ALA A 217 0.31 -2.81 22.85
C ALA A 217 -0.47 -3.05 21.53
N ARG A 218 0.12 -3.73 20.57
CA ARG A 218 -0.48 -3.96 19.27
C ARG A 218 -1.79 -4.75 19.34
N GLN A 219 -2.87 -4.17 18.82
CA GLN A 219 -4.21 -4.76 18.86
C GLN A 219 -4.43 -5.85 17.80
N THR A 220 -3.45 -6.07 16.90
CA THR A 220 -3.48 -7.11 15.85
C THR A 220 -2.70 -8.37 16.24
N THR A 221 -2.41 -8.60 17.51
CA THR A 221 -1.61 -9.76 17.98
C THR A 221 -2.28 -11.11 17.73
N GLY A 222 -3.60 -11.14 17.58
CA GLY A 222 -4.36 -12.36 17.26
C GLY A 222 -4.51 -12.64 15.75
N GLU A 223 -3.96 -11.77 14.90
CA GLU A 223 -4.10 -11.84 13.45
C GLU A 223 -2.76 -12.09 12.77
N ILE A 224 -2.79 -12.73 11.61
CA ILE A 224 -1.66 -12.72 10.69
C ILE A 224 -1.69 -11.36 9.97
N VAL A 225 -0.58 -10.63 9.98
CA VAL A 225 -0.47 -9.39 9.21
C VAL A 225 0.57 -9.58 8.11
N ALA A 226 0.12 -9.50 6.86
CA ALA A 226 0.99 -9.55 5.68
C ALA A 226 1.25 -8.14 5.16
N PHE A 227 2.52 -7.82 4.89
CA PHE A 227 2.92 -6.49 4.41
C PHE A 227 4.13 -6.55 3.46
N GLY A 228 4.33 -5.50 2.66
CA GLY A 228 5.47 -5.26 1.78
C GLY A 228 6.33 -4.10 2.26
N HIS A 229 6.67 -3.16 1.36
CA HIS A 229 7.32 -1.87 1.64
C HIS A 229 8.72 -1.96 2.26
N TRP A 230 8.97 -2.86 3.19
CA TRP A 230 10.20 -2.92 3.98
C TRP A 230 11.18 -3.94 3.39
N SER A 231 11.80 -3.57 2.28
CA SER A 231 12.69 -4.43 1.49
C SER A 231 13.99 -4.85 2.18
N THR A 232 14.28 -4.30 3.37
CA THR A 232 15.51 -4.58 4.16
C THR A 232 15.23 -5.43 5.41
N LEU A 233 14.04 -6.05 5.51
CA LEU A 233 13.71 -7.05 6.53
C LEU A 233 14.38 -8.38 6.24
#